data_2a81160b3cf40d6ca125da798db16d40
#
_entry.id   2a81160b3cf40d6ca125da798db16d40
#
_cell.length_a   1.000
_cell.length_b   1.000
_cell.length_c   1.000
_cell.angle_alpha   90.00
_cell.angle_beta   90.00
_cell.angle_gamma   90.00
#
_symmetry.space_group_name_H-M   'P 1'
#
loop_
_entity.id
_entity.type
_entity.pdbx_description
1 polymer ?
#
loop_
_entity_poly.entity_id
_entity_poly.type
_entity_poly.pdbx_seq_one_letter_code
_entity_poly.pdbx_strand_id
1 'polypeptide(L)'
;MKILFLHGWHSVPGGVKPTFLAQHGHEVINPALDDDDFAKAVETAQAEYDRHQPNVIVGSSRGGAMAMNIDSGDTPLVLLCPAWKRWGTATKLKPNSVILHSRADDVIPFADSEELLRNSGLPVYTLVETGSDHRLADPESLEMMLEACGRGEEEEVDEEFLPINERDWTGLCYTAVLAWVREAEEDWNVVHGSVWSEELGRRIDHAWCEREGFVVEMTLPEAHRVISKATYYRTTKAEVRQIYSGEEARDLALKHKHDGPWDEQPT
;
A
#
# COMPACT_ATOMS: atom_id res chain seq x y z
N MET A 1 11.93 -10.24 8.74
CA MET A 1 10.59 -10.78 9.10
C MET A 1 10.40 -12.20 8.57
N LYS A 2 9.36 -12.89 9.03
CA LYS A 2 8.96 -14.20 8.54
C LYS A 2 7.72 -14.06 7.64
N ILE A 3 7.79 -14.58 6.42
CA ILE A 3 6.77 -14.43 5.38
C ILE A 3 6.24 -15.82 4.98
N LEU A 4 4.92 -16.00 5.03
CA LEU A 4 4.27 -17.14 4.40
C LEU A 4 3.90 -16.77 2.96
N PHE A 5 4.56 -17.40 1.98
CA PHE A 5 4.31 -17.15 0.56
C PHE A 5 3.47 -18.28 -0.06
N LEU A 6 2.25 -17.95 -0.48
CA LEU A 6 1.32 -18.87 -1.13
C LEU A 6 1.33 -18.64 -2.64
N HIS A 7 1.87 -19.60 -3.39
CA HIS A 7 2.04 -19.48 -4.83
C HIS A 7 0.73 -19.70 -5.63
N GLY A 8 0.74 -19.25 -6.89
CA GLY A 8 -0.38 -19.43 -7.82
C GLY A 8 -0.54 -20.86 -8.35
N TRP A 9 -1.59 -21.06 -9.14
CA TRP A 9 -1.89 -22.33 -9.78
C TRP A 9 -0.77 -22.74 -10.74
N HIS A 10 -0.43 -24.03 -10.77
CA HIS A 10 0.68 -24.60 -11.55
C HIS A 10 2.05 -23.95 -11.29
N SER A 11 2.20 -23.26 -10.18
CA SER A 11 3.49 -22.76 -9.72
C SER A 11 4.13 -23.74 -8.73
N VAL A 12 5.42 -23.57 -8.53
CA VAL A 12 6.21 -24.40 -7.59
C VAL A 12 6.89 -23.51 -6.56
N PRO A 13 7.26 -24.07 -5.38
CA PRO A 13 8.10 -23.37 -4.41
C PRO A 13 9.41 -22.88 -5.03
N GLY A 14 9.92 -21.73 -4.54
CA GLY A 14 11.18 -21.15 -4.99
C GLY A 14 11.11 -20.38 -6.32
N GLY A 15 9.90 -19.93 -6.72
CA GLY A 15 9.73 -19.00 -7.85
C GLY A 15 10.37 -17.63 -7.61
N VAL A 16 10.29 -16.73 -8.61
CA VAL A 16 10.95 -15.40 -8.60
C VAL A 16 10.59 -14.60 -7.34
N LYS A 17 9.32 -14.49 -7.01
CA LYS A 17 8.84 -13.66 -5.89
C LYS A 17 9.33 -14.13 -4.51
N PRO A 18 9.13 -15.41 -4.10
CA PRO A 18 9.65 -15.85 -2.81
C PRO A 18 11.19 -15.84 -2.75
N THR A 19 11.87 -16.06 -3.88
CA THR A 19 13.33 -15.94 -3.96
C THR A 19 13.77 -14.48 -3.77
N PHE A 20 13.07 -13.53 -4.38
CA PHE A 20 13.35 -12.10 -4.22
C PHE A 20 13.21 -11.66 -2.76
N LEU A 21 12.13 -12.04 -2.09
CA LEU A 21 11.93 -11.74 -0.67
C LEU A 21 13.05 -12.35 0.20
N ALA A 22 13.46 -13.60 -0.07
CA ALA A 22 14.55 -14.26 0.65
C ALA A 22 15.90 -13.56 0.43
N GLN A 23 16.18 -13.07 -0.78
CA GLN A 23 17.39 -12.31 -1.10
C GLN A 23 17.44 -10.95 -0.38
N HIS A 24 16.28 -10.39 0.01
CA HIS A 24 16.18 -9.17 0.81
C HIS A 24 16.12 -9.44 2.33
N GLY A 25 16.60 -10.61 2.77
CA GLY A 25 16.83 -10.91 4.18
C GLY A 25 15.61 -11.43 4.95
N HIS A 26 14.52 -11.82 4.25
CA HIS A 26 13.36 -12.40 4.90
C HIS A 26 13.42 -13.93 5.01
N GLU A 27 12.87 -14.48 6.09
CA GLU A 27 12.61 -15.91 6.23
C GLU A 27 11.31 -16.24 5.47
N VAL A 28 11.39 -16.94 4.33
CA VAL A 28 10.24 -17.24 3.49
C VAL A 28 9.82 -18.69 3.61
N ILE A 29 8.62 -18.91 4.15
CA ILE A 29 7.93 -20.20 4.16
C ILE A 29 7.12 -20.29 2.87
N ASN A 30 7.51 -21.18 1.97
CA ASN A 30 6.86 -21.34 0.68
C ASN A 30 6.53 -22.82 0.42
N PRO A 31 5.41 -23.33 0.98
CA PRO A 31 5.03 -24.73 0.88
C PRO A 31 4.60 -25.12 -0.54
N ALA A 32 4.73 -26.40 -0.86
CA ALA A 32 4.06 -26.98 -2.02
C ALA A 32 2.56 -27.07 -1.75
N LEU A 33 1.75 -26.56 -2.67
CA LEU A 33 0.29 -26.50 -2.55
C LEU A 33 -0.35 -27.43 -3.58
N ASP A 34 -1.41 -28.13 -3.18
CA ASP A 34 -2.12 -29.02 -4.07
C ASP A 34 -2.82 -28.25 -5.20
N ASP A 35 -2.49 -28.55 -6.45
CA ASP A 35 -3.05 -27.84 -7.60
C ASP A 35 -4.49 -28.26 -7.93
N ASP A 36 -4.86 -29.51 -7.63
CA ASP A 36 -6.15 -30.10 -8.00
C ASP A 36 -7.20 -29.92 -6.91
N ASP A 37 -6.79 -29.86 -5.63
CA ASP A 37 -7.69 -29.71 -4.48
C ASP A 37 -7.41 -28.39 -3.73
N PHE A 38 -8.31 -27.42 -3.92
CA PHE A 38 -8.20 -26.11 -3.27
C PHE A 38 -8.37 -26.22 -1.74
N ALA A 39 -9.28 -27.06 -1.26
CA ALA A 39 -9.51 -27.20 0.17
C ALA A 39 -8.26 -27.76 0.87
N LYS A 40 -7.65 -28.78 0.29
CA LYS A 40 -6.40 -29.36 0.78
C LYS A 40 -5.23 -28.37 0.72
N ALA A 41 -5.19 -27.51 -0.31
CA ALA A 41 -4.20 -26.46 -0.38
C ALA A 41 -4.39 -25.41 0.73
N VAL A 42 -5.64 -25.06 1.07
CA VAL A 42 -5.99 -24.18 2.21
C VAL A 42 -5.60 -24.85 3.53
N GLU A 43 -5.88 -26.14 3.72
CA GLU A 43 -5.45 -26.89 4.90
C GLU A 43 -3.93 -26.88 5.08
N THR A 44 -3.18 -27.06 3.98
CA THR A 44 -1.72 -26.97 3.97
C THR A 44 -1.26 -25.56 4.36
N ALA A 45 -1.85 -24.53 3.78
CA ALA A 45 -1.53 -23.14 4.07
C ALA A 45 -1.82 -22.79 5.55
N GLN A 46 -2.95 -23.27 6.09
CA GLN A 46 -3.30 -23.10 7.49
C GLN A 46 -2.31 -23.79 8.42
N ALA A 47 -1.94 -25.04 8.12
CA ALA A 47 -0.97 -25.79 8.95
C ALA A 47 0.40 -25.09 8.97
N GLU A 48 0.85 -24.54 7.85
CA GLU A 48 2.11 -23.78 7.80
C GLU A 48 2.00 -22.44 8.54
N TYR A 49 0.84 -21.76 8.44
CA TYR A 49 0.57 -20.56 9.23
C TYR A 49 0.62 -20.86 10.73
N ASP A 50 -0.11 -21.87 11.19
CA ASP A 50 -0.17 -22.25 12.60
C ASP A 50 1.20 -22.67 13.18
N ARG A 51 2.00 -23.34 12.35
CA ARG A 51 3.33 -23.81 12.71
C ARG A 51 4.36 -22.69 12.83
N HIS A 52 4.32 -21.72 11.90
CA HIS A 52 5.39 -20.74 11.74
C HIS A 52 5.05 -19.35 12.26
N GLN A 53 3.77 -19.04 12.45
CA GLN A 53 3.28 -17.74 12.91
C GLN A 53 3.96 -16.59 12.16
N PRO A 54 3.76 -16.46 10.82
CA PRO A 54 4.43 -15.45 10.01
C PRO A 54 3.99 -14.03 10.38
N ASN A 55 4.85 -13.05 10.14
CA ASN A 55 4.55 -11.62 10.31
C ASN A 55 3.61 -11.11 9.20
N VAL A 56 3.71 -11.69 7.99
CA VAL A 56 2.88 -11.32 6.83
C VAL A 56 2.62 -12.53 5.94
N ILE A 57 1.48 -12.54 5.26
CA ILE A 57 1.12 -13.57 4.27
C ILE A 57 1.09 -12.92 2.90
N VAL A 58 1.91 -13.43 1.98
CA VAL A 58 1.90 -13.02 0.58
C VAL A 58 1.20 -14.10 -0.25
N GLY A 59 0.14 -13.74 -0.95
CA GLY A 59 -0.62 -14.67 -1.78
C GLY A 59 -0.71 -14.23 -3.24
N SER A 60 -0.21 -15.04 -4.18
CA SER A 60 -0.23 -14.71 -5.61
C SER A 60 -1.32 -15.49 -6.34
N SER A 61 -2.21 -14.80 -7.05
CA SER A 61 -3.28 -15.38 -7.86
C SER A 61 -4.17 -16.33 -7.04
N ARG A 62 -4.19 -17.64 -7.32
CA ARG A 62 -4.86 -18.68 -6.51
C ARG A 62 -4.36 -18.66 -5.05
N GLY A 63 -3.06 -18.40 -4.82
CA GLY A 63 -2.49 -18.23 -3.47
C GLY A 63 -3.07 -17.03 -2.73
N GLY A 64 -3.46 -15.98 -3.45
CA GLY A 64 -4.20 -14.84 -2.88
C GLY A 64 -5.58 -15.25 -2.37
N ALA A 65 -6.30 -16.09 -3.13
CA ALA A 65 -7.55 -16.65 -2.65
C ALA A 65 -7.34 -17.55 -1.42
N MET A 66 -6.27 -18.37 -1.37
CA MET A 66 -5.94 -19.17 -0.19
C MET A 66 -5.68 -18.29 1.04
N ALA A 67 -4.86 -17.24 0.90
CA ALA A 67 -4.57 -16.29 1.98
C ALA A 67 -5.84 -15.67 2.59
N MET A 68 -6.87 -15.45 1.76
CA MET A 68 -8.17 -14.95 2.21
C MET A 68 -9.05 -16.02 2.89
N ASN A 69 -8.74 -17.31 2.74
CA ASN A 69 -9.56 -18.43 3.23
C ASN A 69 -8.92 -19.20 4.40
N ILE A 70 -7.74 -18.79 4.89
CA ILE A 70 -7.17 -19.30 6.14
C ILE A 70 -7.55 -18.39 7.31
N ASP A 71 -7.59 -18.95 8.51
CA ASP A 71 -7.72 -18.18 9.75
C ASP A 71 -6.33 -17.65 10.15
N SER A 72 -6.08 -16.39 9.86
CA SER A 72 -4.80 -15.75 10.12
C SER A 72 -4.90 -14.53 11.04
N GLY A 73 -5.99 -14.41 11.82
CA GLY A 73 -6.19 -13.30 12.76
C GLY A 73 -5.90 -11.95 12.11
N ASP A 74 -5.12 -11.11 12.79
CA ASP A 74 -4.74 -9.77 12.33
C ASP A 74 -3.48 -9.75 11.45
N THR A 75 -2.85 -10.90 11.15
CA THR A 75 -1.66 -10.96 10.29
C THR A 75 -1.92 -10.32 8.93
N PRO A 76 -1.14 -9.30 8.51
CA PRO A 76 -1.34 -8.60 7.25
C PRO A 76 -1.32 -9.50 6.02
N LEU A 77 -2.11 -9.13 4.99
CA LEU A 77 -2.14 -9.82 3.70
C LEU A 77 -1.59 -8.92 2.60
N VAL A 78 -0.65 -9.43 1.82
CA VAL A 78 -0.20 -8.85 0.55
C VAL A 78 -0.66 -9.75 -0.59
N LEU A 79 -1.62 -9.29 -1.37
CA LEU A 79 -2.30 -10.07 -2.39
C LEU A 79 -1.89 -9.61 -3.79
N LEU A 80 -1.35 -10.51 -4.58
CA LEU A 80 -0.87 -10.24 -5.94
C LEU A 80 -1.88 -10.80 -6.94
N CYS A 81 -2.63 -9.94 -7.63
CA CYS A 81 -3.67 -10.32 -8.60
C CYS A 81 -4.60 -11.44 -8.05
N PRO A 82 -5.26 -11.29 -6.90
CA PRO A 82 -5.93 -12.38 -6.19
C PRO A 82 -7.10 -12.96 -6.99
N ALA A 83 -7.10 -14.28 -7.16
CA ALA A 83 -8.12 -15.03 -7.94
C ALA A 83 -9.35 -15.40 -7.08
N TRP A 84 -9.77 -14.53 -6.18
CA TRP A 84 -10.80 -14.78 -5.15
C TRP A 84 -12.18 -15.17 -5.70
N LYS A 85 -12.56 -14.70 -6.89
CA LYS A 85 -13.83 -15.09 -7.53
C LYS A 85 -13.82 -16.52 -8.10
N ARG A 86 -12.63 -17.07 -8.32
CA ARG A 86 -12.47 -18.42 -8.88
C ARG A 86 -12.27 -19.48 -7.81
N TRP A 87 -11.80 -19.08 -6.64
CA TRP A 87 -11.36 -19.99 -5.59
C TRP A 87 -11.82 -19.56 -4.21
N GLY A 88 -12.31 -20.50 -3.41
CA GLY A 88 -12.70 -20.25 -2.02
C GLY A 88 -14.06 -19.55 -1.89
N THR A 89 -14.33 -19.05 -0.70
CA THR A 89 -15.60 -18.41 -0.33
C THR A 89 -15.45 -17.01 0.25
N ALA A 90 -14.23 -16.60 0.56
CA ALA A 90 -13.96 -15.26 1.11
C ALA A 90 -14.20 -14.19 0.05
N THR A 91 -15.00 -13.18 0.39
CA THR A 91 -15.40 -12.08 -0.48
C THR A 91 -15.03 -10.71 0.08
N LYS A 92 -14.32 -10.70 1.22
CA LYS A 92 -13.86 -9.49 1.89
C LYS A 92 -12.44 -9.67 2.39
N LEU A 93 -11.71 -8.58 2.42
CA LEU A 93 -10.41 -8.45 3.07
C LEU A 93 -10.57 -7.99 4.51
N LYS A 94 -9.61 -8.35 5.34
CA LYS A 94 -9.43 -7.77 6.66
C LYS A 94 -8.67 -6.43 6.56
N PRO A 95 -8.73 -5.57 7.58
CA PRO A 95 -7.84 -4.42 7.71
C PRO A 95 -6.37 -4.84 7.54
N ASN A 96 -5.47 -3.92 7.25
CA ASN A 96 -4.04 -4.18 7.01
C ASN A 96 -3.75 -5.11 5.82
N SER A 97 -4.68 -5.21 4.85
CA SER A 97 -4.45 -5.89 3.59
C SER A 97 -4.02 -4.91 2.51
N VAL A 98 -3.14 -5.36 1.62
CA VAL A 98 -2.72 -4.64 0.40
C VAL A 98 -2.97 -5.53 -0.81
N ILE A 99 -3.49 -4.97 -1.89
CA ILE A 99 -3.62 -5.65 -3.19
C ILE A 99 -2.66 -4.98 -4.17
N LEU A 100 -1.79 -5.75 -4.79
CA LEU A 100 -1.00 -5.34 -5.95
C LEU A 100 -1.62 -5.97 -7.21
N HIS A 101 -1.93 -5.17 -8.23
CA HIS A 101 -2.60 -5.70 -9.43
C HIS A 101 -2.24 -4.86 -10.66
N SER A 102 -2.03 -5.54 -11.79
CA SER A 102 -1.81 -4.90 -13.07
C SER A 102 -3.12 -4.66 -13.82
N ARG A 103 -3.31 -3.46 -14.39
CA ARG A 103 -4.44 -3.25 -15.32
C ARG A 103 -4.32 -4.03 -16.62
N ALA A 104 -3.10 -4.44 -16.97
CA ALA A 104 -2.82 -5.28 -18.13
C ALA A 104 -2.88 -6.78 -17.81
N ASP A 105 -3.43 -7.16 -16.66
CA ASP A 105 -3.65 -8.57 -16.29
C ASP A 105 -4.70 -9.19 -17.21
N ASP A 106 -4.27 -10.17 -18.01
CA ASP A 106 -5.11 -10.91 -18.96
C ASP A 106 -5.71 -12.19 -18.37
N VAL A 107 -5.37 -12.52 -17.13
CA VAL A 107 -5.83 -13.73 -16.41
C VAL A 107 -6.93 -13.41 -15.40
N ILE A 108 -6.68 -12.44 -14.54
CA ILE A 108 -7.61 -11.95 -13.52
C ILE A 108 -7.95 -10.50 -13.83
N PRO A 109 -9.21 -10.16 -14.13
CA PRO A 109 -9.59 -8.78 -14.39
C PRO A 109 -9.27 -7.85 -13.22
N PHE A 110 -8.66 -6.70 -13.48
CA PHE A 110 -8.40 -5.67 -12.46
C PHE A 110 -9.68 -5.27 -11.70
N ALA A 111 -10.81 -5.24 -12.39
CA ALA A 111 -12.12 -4.98 -11.82
C ALA A 111 -12.52 -5.94 -10.67
N ASP A 112 -11.97 -7.16 -10.65
CA ASP A 112 -12.20 -8.10 -9.55
C ASP A 112 -11.55 -7.61 -8.25
N SER A 113 -10.39 -6.97 -8.31
CA SER A 113 -9.76 -6.34 -7.14
C SER A 113 -10.47 -5.04 -6.73
N GLU A 114 -10.98 -4.26 -7.67
CA GLU A 114 -11.82 -3.10 -7.36
C GLU A 114 -13.12 -3.53 -6.65
N GLU A 115 -13.72 -4.65 -7.06
CA GLU A 115 -14.92 -5.19 -6.40
C GLU A 115 -14.59 -5.74 -5.01
N LEU A 116 -13.48 -6.46 -4.86
CA LEU A 116 -13.01 -6.96 -3.55
C LEU A 116 -12.80 -5.82 -2.56
N LEU A 117 -12.18 -4.74 -3.01
CA LEU A 117 -11.98 -3.54 -2.22
C LEU A 117 -13.33 -2.92 -1.75
N ARG A 118 -14.28 -2.74 -2.68
CA ARG A 118 -15.63 -2.24 -2.35
C ARG A 118 -16.36 -3.15 -1.35
N ASN A 119 -16.31 -4.46 -1.54
CA ASN A 119 -16.92 -5.44 -0.65
C ASN A 119 -16.37 -5.37 0.76
N SER A 120 -15.07 -5.03 0.87
CA SER A 120 -14.34 -4.95 2.13
C SER A 120 -14.58 -3.65 2.87
N GLY A 121 -15.04 -2.59 2.19
CA GLY A 121 -15.16 -1.26 2.76
C GLY A 121 -13.81 -0.62 3.07
N LEU A 122 -12.74 -1.11 2.41
CA LEU A 122 -11.39 -0.61 2.61
C LEU A 122 -11.11 0.57 1.68
N PRO A 123 -10.19 1.45 2.07
CA PRO A 123 -9.82 2.62 1.29
C PRO A 123 -9.19 2.27 -0.07
N VAL A 124 -9.34 3.16 -1.04
CA VAL A 124 -8.88 2.94 -2.43
C VAL A 124 -7.39 2.66 -2.57
N TYR A 125 -6.56 3.19 -1.66
CA TYR A 125 -5.12 2.96 -1.65
C TYR A 125 -4.70 1.54 -1.18
N THR A 126 -5.64 0.74 -0.65
CA THR A 126 -5.44 -0.71 -0.42
C THR A 126 -5.18 -1.45 -1.73
N LEU A 127 -5.65 -0.92 -2.87
CA LEU A 127 -5.40 -1.45 -4.20
C LEU A 127 -4.35 -0.60 -4.92
N VAL A 128 -3.16 -1.16 -5.07
CA VAL A 128 -2.01 -0.54 -5.72
C VAL A 128 -1.89 -1.11 -7.13
N GLU A 129 -1.95 -0.23 -8.14
CA GLU A 129 -1.68 -0.61 -9.51
C GLU A 129 -0.18 -0.71 -9.74
N THR A 130 0.29 -1.85 -10.20
CA THR A 130 1.70 -2.10 -10.52
C THR A 130 1.85 -3.19 -11.57
N GLY A 131 2.96 -3.18 -12.29
CA GLY A 131 3.33 -4.17 -13.26
C GLY A 131 2.56 -4.11 -14.57
N SER A 132 2.96 -4.98 -15.50
CA SER A 132 2.47 -5.01 -16.88
C SER A 132 1.78 -6.32 -17.28
N ASP A 133 1.66 -7.29 -16.36
CA ASP A 133 1.03 -8.58 -16.61
C ASP A 133 0.51 -9.23 -15.32
N HIS A 134 -0.12 -10.42 -15.44
CA HIS A 134 -0.59 -11.22 -14.31
C HIS A 134 0.53 -11.68 -13.36
N ARG A 135 1.76 -11.81 -13.87
CA ARG A 135 2.84 -12.43 -13.11
C ARG A 135 3.38 -11.52 -12.02
N LEU A 136 3.31 -10.18 -12.23
CA LEU A 136 3.95 -9.21 -11.33
C LEU A 136 5.37 -9.65 -10.94
N ALA A 137 6.20 -9.91 -11.96
CA ALA A 137 7.57 -10.41 -11.79
C ALA A 137 8.61 -9.44 -12.36
N ASP A 138 8.18 -8.28 -12.83
CA ASP A 138 9.04 -7.17 -13.22
C ASP A 138 9.65 -6.50 -11.97
N PRO A 139 10.78 -5.79 -12.10
CA PRO A 139 11.48 -5.18 -10.96
C PRO A 139 10.60 -4.27 -10.11
N GLU A 140 9.78 -3.42 -10.73
CA GLU A 140 8.89 -2.49 -10.02
C GLU A 140 7.87 -3.24 -9.17
N SER A 141 7.22 -4.28 -9.71
CA SER A 141 6.25 -5.10 -8.97
C SER A 141 6.89 -5.86 -7.81
N LEU A 142 8.15 -6.31 -7.97
CA LEU A 142 8.89 -7.00 -6.92
C LEU A 142 9.25 -6.05 -5.77
N GLU A 143 9.71 -4.85 -6.07
CA GLU A 143 9.98 -3.81 -5.06
C GLU A 143 8.70 -3.41 -4.33
N MET A 144 7.59 -3.18 -5.06
CA MET A 144 6.29 -2.87 -4.46
C MET A 144 5.78 -3.98 -3.54
N MET A 145 6.03 -5.25 -3.90
CA MET A 145 5.69 -6.40 -3.04
C MET A 145 6.54 -6.40 -1.76
N LEU A 146 7.84 -6.17 -1.87
CA LEU A 146 8.76 -6.10 -0.73
C LEU A 146 8.32 -5.01 0.25
N GLU A 147 8.07 -3.83 -0.26
CA GLU A 147 7.59 -2.70 0.52
C GLU A 147 6.23 -2.97 1.20
N ALA A 148 5.27 -3.55 0.44
CA ALA A 148 3.97 -3.91 1.01
C ALA A 148 4.10 -4.92 2.17
N CYS A 149 5.11 -5.79 2.15
CA CYS A 149 5.41 -6.68 3.27
C CYS A 149 5.89 -5.91 4.51
N GLY A 150 6.69 -4.87 4.35
CA GLY A 150 7.23 -4.04 5.45
C GLY A 150 6.16 -3.18 6.15
N ARG A 151 5.03 -2.92 5.51
CA ARG A 151 3.93 -2.15 6.12
C ARG A 151 3.30 -2.81 7.37
N GLY A 152 3.59 -4.08 7.64
CA GLY A 152 3.12 -4.81 8.81
C GLY A 152 4.12 -4.87 9.96
N GLU A 153 5.34 -4.45 9.76
CA GLU A 153 6.28 -4.19 10.82
C GLU A 153 6.04 -2.75 11.30
N GLU A 154 5.20 -2.60 12.35
CA GLU A 154 5.43 -1.49 13.24
C GLU A 154 6.88 -1.66 13.71
N GLU A 155 7.85 -0.94 13.11
CA GLU A 155 8.99 -0.51 13.91
C GLU A 155 8.34 0.05 15.17
N GLU A 156 8.74 -0.43 16.34
CA GLU A 156 8.50 0.31 17.59
C GLU A 156 9.04 1.70 17.30
N VAL A 157 8.18 2.55 16.76
CA VAL A 157 8.42 3.97 16.62
C VAL A 157 8.51 4.41 18.07
N ASP A 158 9.72 4.76 18.46
CA ASP A 158 10.03 5.32 19.77
C ASP A 158 8.87 6.25 20.15
N GLU A 159 8.23 6.01 21.29
CA GLU A 159 7.02 6.73 21.76
C GLU A 159 7.21 8.27 21.79
N GLU A 160 8.40 8.77 21.53
CA GLU A 160 8.76 10.17 21.40
C GLU A 160 8.26 10.81 20.08
N PHE A 161 7.81 10.03 19.10
CA PHE A 161 7.29 10.51 17.80
C PHE A 161 5.75 10.67 17.73
N LEU A 162 5.02 10.41 18.77
CA LEU A 162 3.55 10.39 18.83
C LEU A 162 2.78 11.74 18.82
N PRO A 163 3.33 12.98 18.88
CA PRO A 163 2.48 14.17 18.89
C PRO A 163 1.77 14.50 17.58
N ILE A 164 2.29 14.10 16.40
CA ILE A 164 1.67 14.43 15.10
C ILE A 164 0.49 13.53 14.79
N ASN A 165 0.48 12.32 15.30
CA ASN A 165 -0.44 11.26 14.89
C ASN A 165 -1.84 11.36 15.52
N GLU A 166 -1.99 12.05 16.63
CA GLU A 166 -3.28 12.21 17.32
C GLU A 166 -4.08 13.44 16.84
N ARG A 167 -3.53 14.27 15.95
CA ARG A 167 -4.19 15.49 15.48
C ARG A 167 -5.12 15.21 14.31
N ASP A 168 -6.32 15.75 14.39
CA ASP A 168 -7.21 15.89 13.22
C ASP A 168 -6.66 16.98 12.29
N TRP A 169 -6.12 16.55 11.14
CA TRP A 169 -5.57 17.43 10.11
C TRP A 169 -6.59 17.80 9.04
N THR A 170 -7.87 17.50 9.22
CA THR A 170 -8.92 17.82 8.23
C THR A 170 -8.94 19.33 7.94
N GLY A 171 -8.76 19.69 6.68
CA GLY A 171 -8.69 21.08 6.23
C GLY A 171 -7.37 21.81 6.53
N LEU A 172 -6.37 21.14 7.10
CA LEU A 172 -5.07 21.71 7.48
C LEU A 172 -3.90 21.15 6.65
N CYS A 173 -4.13 20.76 5.38
CA CYS A 173 -3.14 20.05 4.55
C CYS A 173 -1.78 20.78 4.46
N TYR A 174 -1.75 22.10 4.32
CA TYR A 174 -0.50 22.87 4.27
C TYR A 174 0.28 22.83 5.59
N THR A 175 -0.41 22.99 6.73
CA THR A 175 0.18 22.88 8.05
C THR A 175 0.67 21.46 8.33
N ALA A 176 -0.09 20.45 7.91
CA ALA A 176 0.23 19.06 8.08
C ALA A 176 1.52 18.65 7.34
N VAL A 177 1.67 19.03 6.06
CA VAL A 177 2.89 18.71 5.29
C VAL A 177 4.11 19.43 5.84
N LEU A 178 3.98 20.66 6.35
CA LEU A 178 5.10 21.34 7.00
C LEU A 178 5.48 20.72 8.33
N ALA A 179 4.51 20.26 9.12
CA ALA A 179 4.79 19.51 10.34
C ALA A 179 5.60 18.26 9.99
N TRP A 180 5.18 17.52 8.97
CA TRP A 180 5.89 16.33 8.50
C TRP A 180 7.34 16.63 8.11
N VAL A 181 7.60 17.56 7.20
CA VAL A 181 8.98 17.85 6.73
C VAL A 181 9.86 18.52 7.78
N ARG A 182 9.32 19.02 8.88
CA ARG A 182 10.10 19.53 10.01
C ARG A 182 10.62 18.41 10.89
N GLU A 183 9.92 17.30 10.97
CA GLU A 183 10.23 16.18 11.84
C GLU A 183 10.85 15.00 11.09
N ALA A 184 10.59 14.88 9.76
CA ALA A 184 11.18 13.84 8.94
C ALA A 184 12.71 13.98 8.87
N GLU A 185 13.44 12.90 9.17
CA GLU A 185 14.90 12.87 9.03
C GLU A 185 15.37 12.92 7.58
N GLU A 186 14.49 12.62 6.64
CA GLU A 186 14.76 12.47 5.21
C GLU A 186 14.20 13.63 4.40
N ASP A 187 14.84 13.93 3.27
CA ASP A 187 14.38 14.99 2.36
C ASP A 187 13.12 14.59 1.59
N TRP A 188 11.98 15.15 2.01
CA TRP A 188 10.71 15.07 1.33
C TRP A 188 10.43 16.33 0.52
N ASN A 189 9.89 16.18 -0.68
CA ASN A 189 9.34 17.29 -1.43
C ASN A 189 7.94 17.63 -0.91
N VAL A 190 7.67 18.91 -0.72
CA VAL A 190 6.33 19.44 -0.46
C VAL A 190 5.71 19.81 -1.79
N VAL A 191 4.54 19.31 -2.08
CA VAL A 191 3.79 19.57 -3.30
C VAL A 191 2.55 20.38 -2.99
N HIS A 192 2.41 21.53 -3.62
CA HIS A 192 1.18 22.32 -3.66
C HIS A 192 0.46 22.05 -4.97
N GLY A 193 -0.84 21.81 -4.91
CA GLY A 193 -1.63 21.49 -6.07
C GLY A 193 -3.13 21.51 -5.82
N SER A 194 -3.85 20.68 -6.55
CA SER A 194 -5.28 20.47 -6.34
C SER A 194 -5.65 19.01 -6.49
N VAL A 195 -6.66 18.60 -5.77
CA VAL A 195 -7.25 17.25 -5.83
C VAL A 195 -8.74 17.33 -6.11
N TRP A 196 -9.31 16.27 -6.66
CA TRP A 196 -10.76 16.16 -6.84
C TRP A 196 -11.42 15.70 -5.53
N SER A 197 -12.34 16.49 -5.01
CA SER A 197 -13.16 16.09 -3.87
C SER A 197 -14.49 15.51 -4.38
N GLU A 198 -14.72 14.24 -4.15
CA GLU A 198 -15.98 13.56 -4.50
C GLU A 198 -17.13 14.13 -3.65
N GLU A 199 -16.89 14.47 -2.38
CA GLU A 199 -17.88 15.04 -1.47
C GLU A 199 -18.38 16.41 -1.96
N LEU A 200 -17.46 17.27 -2.42
CA LEU A 200 -17.78 18.62 -2.86
C LEU A 200 -18.08 18.71 -4.37
N GLY A 201 -17.86 17.64 -5.13
CA GLY A 201 -18.03 17.60 -6.58
C GLY A 201 -17.16 18.60 -7.35
N ARG A 202 -16.01 19.01 -6.80
CA ARG A 202 -15.10 20.00 -7.39
C ARG A 202 -13.65 19.77 -6.97
N ARG A 203 -12.73 20.43 -7.68
CA ARG A 203 -11.33 20.51 -7.24
C ARG A 203 -11.19 21.41 -6.03
N ILE A 204 -10.32 21.01 -5.13
CA ILE A 204 -9.91 21.78 -3.96
C ILE A 204 -8.40 21.94 -3.95
N ASP A 205 -7.91 23.05 -3.42
CA ASP A 205 -6.50 23.27 -3.19
C ASP A 205 -6.01 22.32 -2.11
N HIS A 206 -4.82 21.76 -2.32
CA HIS A 206 -4.29 20.71 -1.46
C HIS A 206 -2.77 20.70 -1.45
N ALA A 207 -2.21 20.13 -0.38
CA ALA A 207 -0.78 19.90 -0.24
C ALA A 207 -0.51 18.48 0.26
N TRP A 208 0.57 17.87 -0.25
CA TRP A 208 1.04 16.56 0.14
C TRP A 208 2.57 16.50 0.08
N CYS A 209 3.17 15.45 0.64
CA CYS A 209 4.61 15.22 0.51
C CYS A 209 4.90 14.09 -0.46
N GLU A 210 6.02 14.19 -1.19
CA GLU A 210 6.48 13.16 -2.13
C GLU A 210 7.93 12.80 -1.94
N ARG A 211 8.23 11.50 -2.06
CA ARG A 211 9.59 10.98 -2.13
C ARG A 211 9.61 9.62 -2.83
N GLU A 212 10.55 9.42 -3.79
CA GLU A 212 10.90 8.10 -4.35
C GLU A 212 9.71 7.22 -4.78
N GLY A 213 8.69 7.81 -5.42
CA GLY A 213 7.51 7.06 -5.88
C GLY A 213 6.38 6.96 -4.86
N PHE A 214 6.53 7.58 -3.67
CA PHE A 214 5.53 7.64 -2.62
C PHE A 214 4.97 9.04 -2.40
N VAL A 215 3.76 9.06 -1.87
CA VAL A 215 3.09 10.25 -1.34
C VAL A 215 2.78 10.01 0.13
N VAL A 216 3.07 11.01 0.96
CA VAL A 216 2.54 11.08 2.32
C VAL A 216 1.38 12.07 2.34
N GLU A 217 0.20 11.54 2.66
CA GLU A 217 -1.07 12.28 2.73
C GLU A 217 -1.48 12.42 4.19
N MET A 218 -1.08 13.53 4.81
CA MET A 218 -1.24 13.75 6.24
C MET A 218 -2.68 13.94 6.71
N THR A 219 -3.60 14.26 5.79
CA THR A 219 -5.02 14.44 6.15
C THR A 219 -5.78 13.12 6.24
N LEU A 220 -5.15 12.00 5.90
CA LEU A 220 -5.69 10.65 6.07
C LEU A 220 -5.35 10.09 7.46
N PRO A 221 -6.13 9.09 7.94
CA PRO A 221 -5.76 8.31 9.13
C PRO A 221 -4.35 7.71 9.00
N GLU A 222 -3.62 7.62 10.09
CA GLU A 222 -2.21 7.24 10.14
C GLU A 222 -1.87 6.00 9.31
N ALA A 223 -2.59 4.90 9.52
CA ALA A 223 -2.40 3.63 8.80
C ALA A 223 -2.49 3.76 7.27
N HIS A 224 -2.81 4.94 6.75
CA HIS A 224 -3.18 5.18 5.36
C HIS A 224 -2.45 6.37 4.74
N ARG A 225 -1.49 6.94 5.45
CA ARG A 225 -0.80 8.17 5.03
C ARG A 225 0.21 7.94 3.92
N VAL A 226 0.85 6.78 3.87
CA VAL A 226 1.83 6.46 2.81
C VAL A 226 1.18 5.72 1.67
N ILE A 227 1.22 6.32 0.47
CA ILE A 227 0.51 5.84 -0.72
C ILE A 227 1.48 5.85 -1.90
N SER A 228 1.43 4.86 -2.80
CA SER A 228 2.20 4.98 -4.04
C SER A 228 1.76 6.21 -4.84
N LYS A 229 2.72 6.93 -5.41
CA LYS A 229 2.48 8.14 -6.19
C LYS A 229 1.48 7.88 -7.34
N ALA A 230 1.62 6.76 -8.06
CA ALA A 230 0.71 6.39 -9.13
C ALA A 230 -0.73 6.23 -8.65
N THR A 231 -0.93 5.56 -7.50
CA THR A 231 -2.26 5.39 -6.90
C THR A 231 -2.84 6.71 -6.44
N TYR A 232 -2.06 7.52 -5.73
CA TYR A 232 -2.51 8.83 -5.24
C TYR A 232 -3.01 9.71 -6.37
N TYR A 233 -2.18 9.91 -7.42
CA TYR A 233 -2.52 10.76 -8.57
C TYR A 233 -3.75 10.28 -9.34
N ARG A 234 -3.89 8.98 -9.48
CA ARG A 234 -5.05 8.39 -10.16
C ARG A 234 -6.33 8.57 -9.36
N THR A 235 -6.32 8.28 -8.06
CA THR A 235 -7.52 8.27 -7.21
C THR A 235 -7.98 9.67 -6.86
N THR A 236 -7.05 10.57 -6.57
CA THR A 236 -7.36 11.95 -6.21
C THR A 236 -7.44 12.88 -7.43
N LYS A 237 -7.05 12.38 -8.63
CA LYS A 237 -6.89 13.21 -9.83
C LYS A 237 -6.02 14.44 -9.55
N ALA A 238 -4.95 14.25 -8.77
CA ALA A 238 -4.08 15.32 -8.33
C ALA A 238 -3.43 16.05 -9.51
N GLU A 239 -3.37 17.37 -9.42
CA GLU A 239 -2.68 18.26 -10.35
C GLU A 239 -1.67 19.10 -9.58
N VAL A 240 -0.40 18.99 -9.96
CA VAL A 240 0.71 19.73 -9.36
C VAL A 240 0.71 21.16 -9.86
N ARG A 241 0.85 22.13 -8.96
CA ARG A 241 1.16 23.53 -9.30
C ARG A 241 2.62 23.85 -9.05
N GLN A 242 3.12 23.48 -7.87
CA GLN A 242 4.48 23.77 -7.45
C GLN A 242 5.04 22.63 -6.57
N ILE A 243 6.34 22.40 -6.70
CA ILE A 243 7.09 21.47 -5.86
C ILE A 243 8.20 22.25 -5.19
N TYR A 244 8.36 22.04 -3.89
CA TYR A 244 9.42 22.60 -3.07
C TYR A 244 10.21 21.45 -2.43
N SER A 245 11.52 21.60 -2.28
CA SER A 245 12.24 20.74 -1.34
C SER A 245 11.77 21.01 0.11
N GLY A 246 11.98 20.05 1.01
CA GLY A 246 11.64 20.28 2.42
C GLY A 246 12.35 21.48 3.03
N GLU A 247 13.60 21.76 2.61
CA GLU A 247 14.36 22.94 3.04
C GLU A 247 13.71 24.24 2.52
N GLU A 248 13.41 24.32 1.21
CA GLU A 248 12.72 25.48 0.63
C GLU A 248 11.36 25.74 1.26
N ALA A 249 10.59 24.68 1.54
CA ALA A 249 9.28 24.81 2.18
C ALA A 249 9.41 25.39 3.61
N ARG A 250 10.38 24.92 4.38
CA ARG A 250 10.67 25.46 5.72
C ARG A 250 11.06 26.95 5.67
N ASP A 251 11.93 27.33 4.74
CA ASP A 251 12.39 28.71 4.56
C ASP A 251 11.25 29.64 4.13
N LEU A 252 10.40 29.19 3.19
CA LEU A 252 9.23 29.93 2.73
C LEU A 252 8.23 30.16 3.87
N ALA A 253 7.98 29.14 4.70
CA ALA A 253 7.09 29.27 5.84
C ALA A 253 7.62 30.30 6.86
N LEU A 254 8.93 30.29 7.15
CA LEU A 254 9.55 31.28 8.02
C LEU A 254 9.47 32.69 7.43
N LYS A 255 9.74 32.84 6.14
CA LYS A 255 9.70 34.11 5.41
C LYS A 255 8.31 34.72 5.36
N HIS A 256 7.32 33.93 5.03
CA HIS A 256 5.94 34.37 4.83
C HIS A 256 5.10 34.34 6.12
N LYS A 257 5.58 33.65 7.16
CA LYS A 257 4.89 33.46 8.46
C LYS A 257 3.54 32.74 8.34
N HIS A 258 3.42 31.85 7.34
CA HIS A 258 2.31 30.93 7.18
C HIS A 258 2.77 29.68 6.41
N ASP A 259 2.02 28.61 6.50
CA ASP A 259 2.40 27.28 6.04
C ASP A 259 2.09 27.01 4.55
N GLY A 260 1.59 28.01 3.82
CA GLY A 260 1.24 27.94 2.39
C GLY A 260 -0.22 28.30 2.13
N PRO A 261 -0.65 28.32 0.87
CA PRO A 261 0.21 28.31 -0.32
C PRO A 261 1.03 29.60 -0.46
N TRP A 262 2.26 29.50 -1.06
CA TRP A 262 3.17 30.64 -1.25
C TRP A 262 3.22 31.15 -2.69
N ASP A 263 2.56 30.43 -3.60
CA ASP A 263 2.51 30.66 -5.04
C ASP A 263 1.39 31.63 -5.46
N GLU A 264 0.51 32.01 -4.55
CA GLU A 264 -0.48 33.06 -4.80
C GLU A 264 0.19 34.45 -4.67
N GLN A 265 0.39 35.12 -5.81
CA GLN A 265 0.68 36.55 -5.78
C GLN A 265 -0.57 37.26 -5.24
N PRO A 266 -0.43 38.15 -4.24
CA PRO A 266 -1.55 38.96 -3.81
C PRO A 266 -2.04 39.79 -5.01
N THR A 267 -3.27 39.59 -5.41
CA THR A 267 -3.99 40.43 -6.39
C THR A 267 -4.26 41.82 -5.85
#